data_ec6bc984d68e5e3fb93c4aaeef79f51f
#
_entry.id   ec6bc984d68e5e3fb93c4aaeef79f51f
#
_cell.length_a   1.000
_cell.length_b   1.000
_cell.length_c   1.000
_cell.angle_alpha   90.00
_cell.angle_beta   90.00
_cell.angle_gamma   90.00
#
_symmetry.space_group_name_H-M   'P 1'
#
loop_
_entity.id
_entity.type
_entity.pdbx_description
1 polymer ?
#
loop_
_entity_poly.entity_id
_entity_poly.type
_entity_poly.pdbx_seq_one_letter_code
_entity_poly.pdbx_strand_id
1 'polypeptide(L)'
;MYKRQGFQTVAKPNIAGAAEYKEVFNTRYTNDGLSSIWNDTGATTNPGGTDWWDEVVNKTALVQNYSLGISGGTDKLVYSLSLGYFRNNSQYDYGYWDKLNVRLNTEYTFNKYVKMGFDIAPRMESWDNTPNLFSAAMSMDPTTPVFRPQDQWVDNEFNNYERSYNNQEWNPMGSLARQNGHSREMGAILNSYLQVNPIQKLTLRTQFATNAHYRRSDDFTPKFFIDTLEKADLSS
;
A
#
# COMPACT_ATOMS: atom_id res chain seq x y z
N MET A 1 10.23 -12.06 23.62
CA MET A 1 9.22 -11.24 22.88
C MET A 1 9.84 -9.90 22.58
N TYR A 2 9.73 -9.46 21.36
CA TYR A 2 10.25 -8.18 20.91
C TYR A 2 9.12 -7.39 20.23
N LYS A 3 8.99 -6.10 20.61
CA LYS A 3 7.99 -5.19 20.06
C LYS A 3 8.69 -3.93 19.58
N ARG A 4 8.48 -3.55 18.32
CA ARG A 4 8.85 -2.23 17.78
C ARG A 4 7.60 -1.53 17.27
N GLN A 5 7.49 -0.26 17.59
CA GLN A 5 6.51 0.63 16.99
C GLN A 5 7.25 1.87 16.51
N GLY A 6 6.84 2.40 15.40
CA GLY A 6 7.36 3.61 14.79
C GLY A 6 6.31 4.30 13.95
N PHE A 7 6.65 5.50 13.52
CA PHE A 7 5.83 6.23 12.57
C PHE A 7 6.62 6.37 11.27
N GLN A 8 5.95 6.13 10.18
CA GLN A 8 6.43 6.48 8.86
C GLN A 8 5.97 7.90 8.55
N THR A 9 6.89 8.76 8.12
CA THR A 9 6.61 10.15 7.78
C THR A 9 6.99 10.41 6.33
N VAL A 10 6.23 11.27 5.66
CA VAL A 10 6.54 11.77 4.33
C VAL A 10 6.76 13.27 4.42
N ALA A 11 7.88 13.74 3.89
CA ALA A 11 8.12 15.18 3.79
C ALA A 11 7.21 15.77 2.71
N LYS A 12 6.54 16.86 3.06
CA LYS A 12 5.77 17.64 2.10
C LYS A 12 6.71 18.32 1.11
N PRO A 13 6.53 18.11 -0.21
CA PRO A 13 7.28 18.86 -1.20
C PRO A 13 6.85 20.34 -1.21
N ASN A 14 7.69 21.20 -1.75
CA ASN A 14 7.31 22.59 -1.99
C ASN A 14 6.39 22.65 -3.22
N ILE A 15 5.10 22.88 -3.00
CA ILE A 15 4.06 22.88 -4.03
C ILE A 15 3.48 24.30 -4.13
N ALA A 16 3.24 24.76 -5.35
CA ALA A 16 2.63 26.05 -5.59
C ALA A 16 1.23 26.15 -4.99
N GLY A 17 0.95 27.23 -4.26
CA GLY A 17 -0.40 27.58 -3.83
C GLY A 17 -1.25 28.11 -4.98
N ALA A 18 -2.55 28.37 -4.71
CA ALA A 18 -3.50 28.80 -5.75
C ALA A 18 -3.06 30.04 -6.55
N ALA A 19 -2.52 31.04 -5.88
CA ALA A 19 -2.06 32.29 -6.54
C ALA A 19 -0.84 32.05 -7.42
N GLU A 20 0.17 31.35 -6.90
CA GLU A 20 1.40 31.01 -7.61
C GLU A 20 1.11 30.08 -8.81
N TYR A 21 0.23 29.12 -8.62
CA TYR A 21 -0.19 28.22 -9.70
C TYR A 21 -0.83 28.99 -10.86
N LYS A 22 -1.72 29.97 -10.57
CA LYS A 22 -2.32 30.83 -11.58
C LYS A 22 -1.28 31.65 -12.33
N GLU A 23 -0.31 32.22 -11.62
CA GLU A 23 0.78 33.00 -12.21
C GLU A 23 1.61 32.16 -13.16
N VAL A 24 2.03 30.95 -12.71
CA VAL A 24 2.81 30.02 -13.55
C VAL A 24 2.02 29.59 -14.78
N PHE A 25 0.74 29.26 -14.60
CA PHE A 25 -0.15 28.87 -15.70
C PHE A 25 -0.23 29.98 -16.77
N ASN A 26 -0.53 31.19 -16.35
CA ASN A 26 -0.62 32.33 -17.29
C ASN A 26 0.71 32.65 -17.96
N THR A 27 1.81 32.56 -17.22
CA THR A 27 3.17 32.81 -17.77
C THR A 27 3.51 31.81 -18.87
N ARG A 28 3.15 30.54 -18.66
CA ARG A 28 3.33 29.49 -19.68
C ARG A 28 2.62 29.85 -20.98
N TYR A 29 1.33 30.21 -20.91
CA TYR A 29 0.58 30.59 -22.12
C TYR A 29 1.16 31.84 -22.82
N THR A 30 1.56 32.83 -22.03
CA THR A 30 2.19 34.03 -22.56
C THR A 30 3.50 33.73 -23.28
N ASN A 31 4.34 32.89 -22.73
CA ASN A 31 5.61 32.46 -23.31
C ASN A 31 5.41 31.67 -24.62
N ASP A 32 4.34 30.93 -24.73
CA ASP A 32 3.97 30.17 -25.92
C ASP A 32 3.27 31.07 -26.99
N GLY A 33 3.10 32.37 -26.70
CA GLY A 33 2.40 33.33 -27.61
C GLY A 33 0.90 33.07 -27.70
N LEU A 34 0.32 32.37 -26.72
CA LEU A 34 -1.09 32.01 -26.67
C LEU A 34 -1.86 32.90 -25.69
N SER A 35 -3.16 33.05 -25.91
CA SER A 35 -4.05 33.64 -24.91
C SER A 35 -4.28 32.65 -23.76
N SER A 36 -4.28 33.17 -22.51
CA SER A 36 -4.59 32.35 -21.35
C SER A 36 -6.04 31.80 -21.44
N ILE A 37 -6.18 30.54 -21.11
CA ILE A 37 -7.47 29.84 -20.95
C ILE A 37 -7.82 29.61 -19.46
N TRP A 38 -7.20 30.39 -18.59
CA TRP A 38 -7.41 30.28 -17.16
C TRP A 38 -8.90 30.39 -16.78
N ASN A 39 -9.37 29.48 -15.95
CA ASN A 39 -10.72 29.48 -15.41
C ASN A 39 -10.71 30.05 -13.98
N ASP A 40 -11.37 31.18 -13.77
CA ASP A 40 -11.44 31.87 -12.49
C ASP A 40 -12.53 31.31 -11.53
N THR A 41 -13.20 30.24 -11.86
CA THR A 41 -14.23 29.62 -10.97
C THR A 41 -13.67 29.36 -9.58
N GLY A 42 -12.45 28.87 -9.47
CA GLY A 42 -11.79 28.60 -8.19
C GLY A 42 -11.55 29.85 -7.34
N ALA A 43 -11.39 31.02 -7.92
CA ALA A 43 -11.20 32.26 -7.17
C ALA A 43 -12.48 32.63 -6.38
N THR A 44 -13.65 32.25 -6.86
CA THR A 44 -14.96 32.54 -6.23
C THR A 44 -15.42 31.40 -5.32
N THR A 45 -15.21 30.15 -5.72
CA THR A 45 -15.70 28.96 -4.99
C THR A 45 -14.75 28.46 -3.91
N ASN A 46 -13.44 28.71 -4.10
CA ASN A 46 -12.39 28.28 -3.19
C ASN A 46 -11.27 29.34 -3.10
N PRO A 47 -11.52 30.54 -2.59
CA PRO A 47 -10.57 31.67 -2.59
C PRO A 47 -9.29 31.39 -1.80
N GLY A 48 -9.35 30.49 -0.82
CA GLY A 48 -8.17 30.05 -0.04
C GLY A 48 -7.30 29.03 -0.75
N GLY A 49 -7.82 28.40 -1.78
CA GLY A 49 -7.19 27.26 -2.42
C GLY A 49 -7.27 25.97 -1.58
N THR A 50 -6.92 24.87 -2.21
CA THR A 50 -6.84 23.54 -1.57
C THR A 50 -5.38 23.10 -1.51
N ASP A 51 -4.93 22.73 -0.34
CA ASP A 51 -3.66 22.08 -0.16
C ASP A 51 -3.85 20.57 -0.36
N TRP A 52 -3.75 20.14 -1.59
CA TRP A 52 -4.02 18.74 -1.97
C TRP A 52 -3.10 17.72 -1.28
N TRP A 53 -1.88 18.14 -0.92
CA TRP A 53 -1.00 17.26 -0.16
C TRP A 53 -1.52 17.01 1.25
N ASP A 54 -1.92 18.05 1.96
CA ASP A 54 -2.44 17.93 3.32
C ASP A 54 -3.83 17.26 3.36
N GLU A 55 -4.62 17.35 2.29
CA GLU A 55 -5.89 16.62 2.15
C GLU A 55 -5.70 15.13 1.93
N VAL A 56 -4.68 14.72 1.17
CA VAL A 56 -4.50 13.33 0.72
C VAL A 56 -3.57 12.56 1.64
N VAL A 57 -2.51 13.22 2.17
CA VAL A 57 -1.39 12.53 2.80
C VAL A 57 -1.40 12.70 4.31
N ASN A 58 -1.53 11.59 5.01
CA ASN A 58 -1.33 11.54 6.45
C ASN A 58 0.13 11.82 6.80
N LYS A 59 0.37 12.82 7.64
CA LYS A 59 1.72 13.21 8.08
C LYS A 59 2.46 12.07 8.76
N THR A 60 1.71 11.16 9.40
CA THR A 60 2.28 10.02 10.12
C THR A 60 1.42 8.77 9.90
N ALA A 61 2.07 7.66 9.57
CA ALA A 61 1.44 6.35 9.49
C ALA A 61 2.08 5.40 10.50
N LEU A 62 1.25 4.69 11.26
CA LEU A 62 1.73 3.78 12.29
C LEU A 62 2.30 2.50 11.68
N VAL A 63 3.51 2.15 12.09
CA VAL A 63 4.18 0.89 11.77
C VAL A 63 4.38 0.08 13.04
N GLN A 64 3.96 -1.17 13.02
CA GLN A 64 4.03 -2.08 14.16
C GLN A 64 4.73 -3.37 13.76
N ASN A 65 5.64 -3.84 14.60
CA ASN A 65 6.33 -5.11 14.42
C ASN A 65 6.41 -5.85 15.76
N TYR A 66 5.86 -7.04 15.79
CA TYR A 66 5.88 -7.92 16.95
C TYR A 66 6.58 -9.22 16.57
N SER A 67 7.50 -9.68 17.39
CA SER A 67 8.14 -10.97 17.20
C SER A 67 8.28 -11.73 18.50
N LEU A 68 8.07 -13.03 18.42
CA LEU A 68 8.24 -13.98 19.50
C LEU A 68 9.08 -15.14 18.98
N GLY A 69 10.12 -15.50 19.72
CA GLY A 69 10.95 -16.65 19.41
C GLY A 69 11.06 -17.56 20.63
N ILE A 70 10.97 -18.86 20.39
CA ILE A 70 11.19 -19.92 21.37
C ILE A 70 12.12 -20.93 20.72
N SER A 71 13.15 -21.32 21.43
CA SER A 71 14.05 -22.39 20.99
C SER A 71 14.44 -23.27 22.15
N GLY A 72 14.73 -24.52 21.86
CA GLY A 72 15.15 -25.49 22.85
C GLY A 72 15.68 -26.74 22.18
N GLY A 73 16.11 -27.67 23.01
CA GLY A 73 16.56 -28.94 22.49
C GLY A 73 17.08 -29.89 23.54
N THR A 74 17.32 -31.07 23.08
CA THR A 74 18.00 -32.18 23.76
C THR A 74 19.13 -32.69 22.89
N ASP A 75 19.87 -33.67 23.30
CA ASP A 75 20.91 -34.29 22.47
C ASP A 75 20.39 -34.89 21.15
N LYS A 76 19.08 -35.15 21.08
CA LYS A 76 18.45 -35.75 19.90
C LYS A 76 17.55 -34.79 19.12
N LEU A 77 16.96 -33.80 19.76
CA LEU A 77 16.01 -32.88 19.13
C LEU A 77 16.44 -31.45 19.40
N VAL A 78 16.61 -30.65 18.34
CA VAL A 78 16.76 -29.21 18.41
C VAL A 78 15.60 -28.57 17.66
N TYR A 79 15.01 -27.56 18.24
CA TYR A 79 13.90 -26.83 17.60
C TYR A 79 13.99 -25.33 17.84
N SER A 80 13.47 -24.58 16.89
CA SER A 80 13.16 -23.16 17.05
C SER A 80 11.83 -22.83 16.39
N LEU A 81 11.00 -22.10 17.10
CA LEU A 81 9.74 -21.56 16.62
C LEU A 81 9.83 -20.03 16.68
N SER A 82 9.50 -19.36 15.59
CA SER A 82 9.35 -17.93 15.56
C SER A 82 7.99 -17.53 15.02
N LEU A 83 7.43 -16.48 15.61
CA LEU A 83 6.19 -15.83 15.20
C LEU A 83 6.53 -14.37 14.94
N GLY A 84 6.06 -13.81 13.84
CA GLY A 84 6.21 -12.40 13.50
C GLY A 84 4.90 -11.85 12.98
N TYR A 85 4.47 -10.72 13.53
CA TYR A 85 3.37 -9.94 12.99
C TYR A 85 3.87 -8.55 12.68
N PHE A 86 3.58 -8.10 11.48
CA PHE A 86 3.90 -6.77 10.99
C PHE A 86 2.63 -6.11 10.47
N ARG A 87 2.43 -4.84 10.84
CA ARG A 87 1.39 -3.98 10.27
C ARG A 87 1.99 -2.64 9.90
N ASN A 88 1.67 -2.20 8.69
CA ASN A 88 2.01 -0.88 8.16
C ASN A 88 0.73 -0.21 7.65
N ASN A 89 0.32 0.86 8.32
CA ASN A 89 -0.79 1.66 7.84
C ASN A 89 -0.33 2.52 6.64
N SER A 90 -1.25 2.75 5.72
CA SER A 90 -1.01 3.64 4.58
C SER A 90 -0.74 5.07 5.03
N GLN A 91 -0.05 5.84 4.19
CA GLN A 91 0.08 7.28 4.33
C GLN A 91 -1.12 8.05 3.77
N TYR A 92 -2.16 7.36 3.34
CA TYR A 92 -3.48 7.89 2.99
C TYR A 92 -4.49 7.48 4.06
N ASP A 93 -5.66 8.11 4.11
CA ASP A 93 -6.77 7.72 5.00
C ASP A 93 -7.44 6.39 4.60
N TYR A 94 -6.78 5.64 3.76
CA TYR A 94 -7.20 4.33 3.31
C TYR A 94 -6.01 3.40 3.17
N GLY A 95 -6.19 2.17 3.65
CA GLY A 95 -5.27 1.08 3.36
C GLY A 95 -4.27 0.76 4.47
N TYR A 96 -3.89 -0.49 4.45
CA TYR A 96 -2.88 -1.06 5.32
C TYR A 96 -2.22 -2.27 4.64
N TRP A 97 -1.13 -2.72 5.20
CA TRP A 97 -0.49 -3.99 4.88
C TRP A 97 -0.17 -4.74 6.17
N ASP A 98 -0.75 -5.94 6.29
CA ASP A 98 -0.53 -6.86 7.39
C ASP A 98 0.24 -8.08 6.91
N LYS A 99 1.15 -8.56 7.75
CA LYS A 99 1.90 -9.79 7.50
C LYS A 99 2.05 -10.61 8.77
N LEU A 100 1.64 -11.86 8.71
CA LEU A 100 1.87 -12.87 9.73
C LEU A 100 2.85 -13.91 9.18
N ASN A 101 3.95 -14.13 9.91
CA ASN A 101 4.94 -15.14 9.59
C ASN A 101 5.05 -16.11 10.76
N VAL A 102 5.09 -17.38 10.43
CA VAL A 102 5.45 -18.44 11.38
C VAL A 102 6.62 -19.20 10.80
N ARG A 103 7.62 -19.54 11.57
CA ARG A 103 8.69 -20.42 11.14
C ARG A 103 9.02 -21.43 12.22
N LEU A 104 8.95 -22.67 11.86
CA LEU A 104 9.39 -23.80 12.66
C LEU A 104 10.60 -24.43 11.98
N ASN A 105 11.72 -24.42 12.69
CA ASN A 105 12.91 -25.18 12.30
C ASN A 105 13.15 -26.27 13.33
N THR A 106 13.36 -27.49 12.88
CA THR A 106 13.65 -28.63 13.75
C THR A 106 14.63 -29.58 13.12
N GLU A 107 15.56 -30.10 13.93
CA GLU A 107 16.49 -31.16 13.58
C GLU A 107 16.38 -32.30 14.58
N TYR A 108 16.23 -33.51 14.09
CA TYR A 108 16.20 -34.71 14.89
C TYR A 108 17.38 -35.65 14.53
N THR A 109 18.15 -36.01 15.54
CA THR A 109 19.26 -36.96 15.45
C THR A 109 18.80 -38.34 15.92
N PHE A 110 18.54 -39.22 14.97
CA PHE A 110 18.13 -40.59 15.30
C PHE A 110 19.25 -41.37 16.01
N ASN A 111 20.44 -41.24 15.48
CA ASN A 111 21.66 -41.86 16.02
C ASN A 111 22.90 -41.15 15.38
N LYS A 112 24.09 -41.65 15.69
CA LYS A 112 25.35 -41.08 15.14
C LYS A 112 25.49 -41.13 13.62
N TYR A 113 24.62 -41.87 12.94
CA TYR A 113 24.65 -42.03 11.49
C TYR A 113 23.54 -41.30 10.76
N VAL A 114 22.41 -41.00 11.41
CA VAL A 114 21.22 -40.48 10.72
C VAL A 114 20.68 -39.25 11.42
N LYS A 115 20.52 -38.18 10.64
CA LYS A 115 19.85 -36.93 11.03
C LYS A 115 18.78 -36.56 10.02
N MET A 116 17.73 -35.90 10.48
CA MET A 116 16.65 -35.35 9.66
C MET A 116 16.30 -33.95 10.13
N GLY A 117 16.06 -33.05 9.18
CA GLY A 117 15.65 -31.69 9.51
C GLY A 117 14.45 -31.24 8.70
N PHE A 118 13.66 -30.37 9.32
CA PHE A 118 12.53 -29.69 8.73
C PHE A 118 12.58 -28.19 9.02
N ASP A 119 12.29 -27.39 8.01
CA ASP A 119 12.10 -25.96 8.11
C ASP A 119 10.80 -25.61 7.38
N ILE A 120 9.80 -25.18 8.13
CA ILE A 120 8.47 -24.85 7.62
C ILE A 120 8.21 -23.39 7.95
N ALA A 121 7.91 -22.60 6.93
CA ALA A 121 7.67 -21.17 7.08
C ALA A 121 6.38 -20.74 6.36
N PRO A 122 5.21 -20.98 6.94
CA PRO A 122 3.96 -20.41 6.45
C PRO A 122 3.92 -18.90 6.68
N ARG A 123 3.29 -18.19 5.75
CA ARG A 123 3.04 -16.75 5.82
C ARG A 123 1.65 -16.42 5.32
N MET A 124 1.10 -15.36 5.87
CA MET A 124 -0.14 -14.74 5.41
C MET A 124 0.09 -13.25 5.29
N GLU A 125 -0.33 -12.68 4.17
CA GLU A 125 -0.26 -11.25 3.91
C GLU A 125 -1.64 -10.76 3.48
N SER A 126 -1.99 -9.55 3.89
CA SER A 126 -3.26 -8.92 3.57
C SER A 126 -3.01 -7.42 3.39
N TRP A 127 -3.48 -6.85 2.30
CA TRP A 127 -3.30 -5.42 2.04
C TRP A 127 -4.44 -4.86 1.20
N ASP A 128 -4.68 -3.57 1.38
CA ASP A 128 -5.57 -2.83 0.51
C ASP A 128 -4.81 -2.30 -0.70
N ASN A 129 -5.43 -2.39 -1.88
CA ASN A 129 -4.84 -1.92 -3.12
C ASN A 129 -5.02 -0.39 -3.20
N THR A 130 -4.05 0.36 -2.71
CA THR A 130 -4.08 1.82 -2.72
C THR A 130 -3.49 2.37 -4.03
N PRO A 131 -4.14 3.36 -4.66
CA PRO A 131 -3.56 4.05 -5.81
C PRO A 131 -2.37 4.92 -5.37
N ASN A 132 -1.48 5.24 -6.31
CA ASN A 132 -0.42 6.21 -6.04
C ASN A 132 -0.98 7.64 -6.19
N LEU A 133 -1.34 8.24 -5.08
CA LEU A 133 -1.93 9.58 -5.04
C LEU A 133 -0.92 10.72 -4.80
N PHE A 134 0.35 10.41 -4.53
CA PHE A 134 1.36 11.47 -4.34
C PHE A 134 1.52 12.34 -5.59
N SER A 135 1.56 11.72 -6.76
CA SER A 135 1.63 12.46 -8.03
C SER A 135 0.39 13.31 -8.24
N ALA A 136 -0.79 12.74 -8.04
CA ALA A 136 -2.06 13.46 -8.19
C ALA A 136 -2.16 14.64 -7.20
N ALA A 137 -1.75 14.45 -5.94
CA ALA A 137 -1.73 15.52 -4.94
C ALA A 137 -0.77 16.67 -5.28
N MET A 138 0.32 16.39 -6.02
CA MET A 138 1.27 17.42 -6.45
C MET A 138 0.83 18.15 -7.73
N SER A 139 0.08 17.50 -8.60
CA SER A 139 -0.31 18.03 -9.91
C SER A 139 -1.73 18.57 -9.97
N MET A 140 -2.57 18.27 -8.98
CA MET A 140 -3.94 18.77 -8.94
C MET A 140 -3.99 20.29 -8.82
N ASP A 141 -4.93 20.91 -9.53
CA ASP A 141 -5.18 22.33 -9.49
C ASP A 141 -5.55 22.82 -8.08
N PRO A 142 -4.70 23.62 -7.42
CA PRO A 142 -4.95 24.08 -6.05
C PRO A 142 -6.11 25.08 -5.92
N THR A 143 -6.67 25.59 -7.02
CA THR A 143 -7.87 26.45 -6.97
C THR A 143 -9.15 25.63 -6.88
N THR A 144 -9.09 24.34 -7.17
CA THR A 144 -10.25 23.44 -7.13
C THR A 144 -10.54 22.98 -5.68
N PRO A 145 -11.78 23.07 -5.17
CA PRO A 145 -12.13 22.51 -3.87
C PRO A 145 -12.23 20.97 -3.93
N VAL A 146 -12.18 20.31 -2.77
CA VAL A 146 -12.36 18.85 -2.69
C VAL A 146 -13.73 18.44 -3.19
N PHE A 147 -14.76 19.13 -2.71
CA PHE A 147 -16.15 18.86 -3.07
C PHE A 147 -16.74 20.02 -3.85
N ARG A 148 -17.68 19.71 -4.74
CA ARG A 148 -18.52 20.73 -5.36
C ARG A 148 -19.42 21.42 -4.31
N PRO A 149 -19.99 22.61 -4.62
CA PRO A 149 -20.93 23.27 -3.73
C PRO A 149 -22.09 22.36 -3.30
N GLN A 150 -22.53 22.45 -2.04
CA GLN A 150 -23.52 21.54 -1.47
C GLN A 150 -24.88 21.57 -2.18
N ASP A 151 -25.27 22.70 -2.76
CA ASP A 151 -26.47 22.85 -3.57
C ASP A 151 -26.44 22.07 -4.90
N GLN A 152 -25.25 21.58 -5.29
CA GLN A 152 -25.02 20.73 -6.47
C GLN A 152 -24.83 19.25 -6.12
N TRP A 153 -24.91 18.88 -4.85
CA TRP A 153 -24.75 17.50 -4.43
C TRP A 153 -25.88 16.62 -4.93
N VAL A 154 -25.54 15.38 -5.26
CA VAL A 154 -26.45 14.33 -5.69
C VAL A 154 -26.36 13.14 -4.74
N ASP A 155 -27.37 12.25 -4.78
CA ASP A 155 -27.46 11.10 -3.87
C ASP A 155 -26.25 10.15 -3.95
N ASN A 156 -25.64 10.04 -5.11
CA ASN A 156 -24.40 9.27 -5.23
C ASN A 156 -23.22 10.13 -4.73
N GLU A 157 -22.73 9.85 -3.54
CA GLU A 157 -21.64 10.57 -2.88
C GLU A 157 -20.36 10.64 -3.72
N PHE A 158 -20.09 9.61 -4.53
CA PHE A 158 -18.92 9.57 -5.42
C PHE A 158 -18.96 10.60 -6.54
N ASN A 159 -20.11 11.20 -6.80
CA ASN A 159 -20.30 12.26 -7.79
C ASN A 159 -20.11 13.67 -7.21
N ASN A 160 -19.93 13.80 -5.89
CA ASN A 160 -19.87 15.09 -5.21
C ASN A 160 -18.46 15.68 -5.13
N TYR A 161 -17.46 14.96 -5.63
CA TYR A 161 -16.09 15.47 -5.76
C TYR A 161 -15.99 16.45 -6.93
N GLU A 162 -15.27 17.57 -6.70
CA GLU A 162 -15.16 18.60 -7.73
C GLU A 162 -14.13 18.19 -8.78
N ARG A 163 -14.40 18.59 -10.02
CA ARG A 163 -13.49 18.43 -11.14
C ARG A 163 -12.44 19.54 -11.14
N SER A 164 -11.21 19.23 -11.57
CA SER A 164 -10.21 20.24 -11.78
C SER A 164 -10.68 21.33 -12.77
N TYR A 165 -10.48 22.59 -12.40
CA TYR A 165 -10.90 23.73 -13.21
C TYR A 165 -9.93 24.07 -14.34
N ASN A 166 -8.63 23.85 -14.12
CA ASN A 166 -7.58 24.33 -15.02
C ASN A 166 -6.67 23.23 -15.59
N ASN A 167 -6.85 21.99 -15.17
CA ASN A 167 -6.15 20.86 -15.75
C ASN A 167 -7.07 19.63 -15.87
N GLN A 168 -6.56 18.49 -16.31
CA GLN A 168 -7.35 17.25 -16.49
C GLN A 168 -7.06 16.21 -15.41
N GLU A 169 -6.46 16.64 -14.29
CA GLU A 169 -6.19 15.73 -13.17
C GLU A 169 -7.47 15.34 -12.49
N TRP A 170 -7.54 14.07 -12.12
CA TRP A 170 -8.66 13.55 -11.32
C TRP A 170 -8.51 13.97 -9.87
N ASN A 171 -9.64 14.25 -9.24
CA ASN A 171 -9.67 14.60 -7.83
C ASN A 171 -9.09 13.45 -6.99
N PRO A 172 -7.95 13.65 -6.30
CA PRO A 172 -7.29 12.57 -5.59
C PRO A 172 -8.10 12.07 -4.39
N MET A 173 -8.89 12.93 -3.74
CA MET A 173 -9.79 12.51 -2.66
C MET A 173 -10.96 11.70 -3.21
N GLY A 174 -11.49 12.06 -4.37
CA GLY A 174 -12.49 11.27 -5.07
C GLY A 174 -11.94 9.91 -5.50
N SER A 175 -10.71 9.87 -5.99
CA SER A 175 -10.03 8.61 -6.33
C SER A 175 -9.82 7.73 -5.12
N LEU A 176 -9.46 8.30 -3.97
CA LEU A 176 -9.29 7.59 -2.71
C LEU A 176 -10.62 7.02 -2.18
N ALA A 177 -11.68 7.82 -2.19
CA ALA A 177 -13.01 7.41 -1.71
C ALA A 177 -13.62 6.27 -2.54
N ARG A 178 -13.29 6.21 -3.83
CA ARG A 178 -13.77 5.16 -4.74
C ARG A 178 -12.91 3.89 -4.67
N GLN A 179 -11.80 3.93 -3.92
CA GLN A 179 -10.92 2.79 -3.80
C GLN A 179 -11.56 1.71 -2.91
N ASN A 180 -11.69 0.50 -3.46
CA ASN A 180 -12.25 -0.64 -2.75
C ASN A 180 -11.60 -1.94 -3.26
N GLY A 181 -10.29 -1.99 -3.16
CA GLY A 181 -9.49 -3.15 -3.57
C GLY A 181 -8.80 -3.80 -2.39
N HIS A 182 -8.90 -5.12 -2.30
CA HIS A 182 -8.27 -5.88 -1.23
C HIS A 182 -7.56 -7.12 -1.78
N SER A 183 -6.35 -7.34 -1.33
CA SER A 183 -5.54 -8.50 -1.72
C SER A 183 -5.14 -9.31 -0.51
N ARG A 184 -5.15 -10.63 -0.66
CA ARG A 184 -4.65 -11.58 0.33
C ARG A 184 -3.70 -12.57 -0.33
N GLU A 185 -2.61 -12.86 0.34
CA GLU A 185 -1.67 -13.88 -0.08
C GLU A 185 -1.40 -14.85 1.08
N MET A 186 -1.45 -16.14 0.78
CA MET A 186 -0.99 -17.20 1.67
C MET A 186 0.14 -17.94 0.98
N GLY A 187 1.19 -18.24 1.72
CA GLY A 187 2.31 -18.99 1.20
C GLY A 187 2.97 -19.83 2.26
N ALA A 188 3.72 -20.83 1.83
CA ALA A 188 4.55 -21.65 2.71
C ALA A 188 5.83 -22.08 2.00
N ILE A 189 6.92 -21.95 2.71
CA ILE A 189 8.19 -22.57 2.33
C ILE A 189 8.37 -23.80 3.18
N LEU A 190 8.66 -24.93 2.56
CA LEU A 190 9.00 -26.18 3.21
C LEU A 190 10.38 -26.61 2.71
N ASN A 191 11.30 -26.82 3.64
CA ASN A 191 12.55 -27.49 3.38
C ASN A 191 12.65 -28.71 4.32
N SER A 192 13.09 -29.84 3.78
CA SER A 192 13.40 -31.01 4.56
C SER A 192 14.67 -31.65 4.06
N TYR A 193 15.39 -32.29 4.95
CA TYR A 193 16.56 -33.06 4.55
C TYR A 193 16.73 -34.31 5.39
N LEU A 194 17.32 -35.30 4.77
CA LEU A 194 17.82 -36.50 5.42
C LEU A 194 19.33 -36.57 5.18
N GLN A 195 20.09 -36.72 6.25
CA GLN A 195 21.52 -36.90 6.22
C GLN A 195 21.90 -38.27 6.81
N VAL A 196 22.72 -38.98 6.08
CA VAL A 196 23.25 -40.30 6.50
C VAL A 196 24.77 -40.27 6.41
N ASN A 197 25.43 -40.68 7.49
CA ASN A 197 26.88 -40.78 7.58
C ASN A 197 27.27 -42.30 7.71
N PRO A 198 27.28 -43.07 6.62
CA PRO A 198 27.47 -44.52 6.68
C PRO A 198 28.88 -44.90 7.21
N ILE A 199 29.88 -44.04 6.99
CA ILE A 199 31.22 -44.18 7.55
C ILE A 199 31.75 -42.82 7.97
N GLN A 200 32.79 -42.75 8.83
CA GLN A 200 33.28 -41.52 9.45
C GLN A 200 33.64 -40.36 8.48
N LYS A 201 33.98 -40.67 7.23
CA LYS A 201 34.42 -39.65 6.24
C LYS A 201 33.48 -39.46 5.08
N LEU A 202 32.28 -40.08 5.12
CA LEU A 202 31.29 -39.98 4.06
C LEU A 202 29.97 -39.47 4.64
N THR A 203 29.49 -38.35 4.07
CA THR A 203 28.19 -37.76 4.35
C THR A 203 27.36 -37.78 3.07
N LEU A 204 26.22 -38.43 3.12
CA LEU A 204 25.19 -38.38 2.09
C LEU A 204 24.04 -37.55 2.61
N ARG A 205 23.62 -36.55 1.83
CA ARG A 205 22.48 -35.68 2.18
C ARG A 205 21.57 -35.55 0.99
N THR A 206 20.29 -35.84 1.20
CA THR A 206 19.21 -35.52 0.29
C THR A 206 18.35 -34.41 0.86
N GLN A 207 17.88 -33.51 0.02
CA GLN A 207 17.09 -32.36 0.42
C GLN A 207 15.89 -32.21 -0.52
N PHE A 208 14.74 -31.93 0.06
CA PHE A 208 13.54 -31.51 -0.65
C PHE A 208 13.19 -30.09 -0.22
N ALA A 209 12.93 -29.23 -1.20
CA ALA A 209 12.51 -27.85 -0.96
C ALA A 209 11.32 -27.52 -1.86
N THR A 210 10.32 -26.87 -1.31
CA THR A 210 9.19 -26.36 -2.06
C THR A 210 8.73 -25.01 -1.53
N ASN A 211 8.23 -24.18 -2.43
CA ASN A 211 7.58 -22.91 -2.13
C ASN A 211 6.24 -22.90 -2.84
N ALA A 212 5.17 -22.81 -2.08
CA ALA A 212 3.82 -22.71 -2.59
C ALA A 212 3.21 -21.38 -2.13
N HIS A 213 2.48 -20.72 -3.02
CA HIS A 213 1.75 -19.50 -2.68
C HIS A 213 0.45 -19.45 -3.45
N TYR A 214 -0.53 -18.82 -2.84
CA TYR A 214 -1.83 -18.51 -3.43
C TYR A 214 -2.16 -17.06 -3.13
N ARG A 215 -2.56 -16.31 -4.14
CA ARG A 215 -2.97 -14.92 -4.04
C ARG A 215 -4.37 -14.75 -4.58
N ARG A 216 -5.19 -14.00 -3.87
CA ARG A 216 -6.48 -13.51 -4.32
C ARG A 216 -6.48 -11.98 -4.21
N SER A 217 -6.97 -11.31 -5.27
CA SER A 217 -7.21 -9.87 -5.30
C SER A 217 -8.65 -9.66 -5.71
N ASP A 218 -9.34 -8.86 -4.95
CA ASP A 218 -10.72 -8.44 -5.23
C ASP A 218 -10.67 -6.91 -5.35
N ASP A 219 -11.01 -6.38 -6.54
CA ASP A 219 -11.06 -4.95 -6.81
C ASP A 219 -12.48 -4.59 -7.27
N PHE A 220 -13.02 -3.53 -6.70
CA PHE A 220 -14.33 -3.02 -7.06
C PHE A 220 -14.26 -1.51 -7.22
N THR A 221 -14.73 -1.00 -8.34
CA THR A 221 -14.89 0.44 -8.56
C THR A 221 -16.38 0.77 -8.52
N PRO A 222 -16.83 1.58 -7.56
CA PRO A 222 -18.22 2.01 -7.51
C PRO A 222 -18.56 2.84 -8.75
N LYS A 223 -19.83 2.80 -9.16
CA LYS A 223 -20.32 3.64 -10.24
C LYS A 223 -20.26 5.11 -9.88
N PHE A 224 -19.68 5.93 -10.73
CA PHE A 224 -19.65 7.38 -10.58
C PHE A 224 -19.60 8.08 -11.93
N PHE A 225 -20.02 9.34 -11.93
CA PHE A 225 -19.95 10.21 -13.10
C PHE A 225 -19.65 11.66 -12.65
N ILE A 226 -18.47 12.13 -12.90
CA ILE A 226 -18.09 13.53 -12.72
C ILE A 226 -18.28 14.27 -14.05
N ASP A 227 -17.70 13.73 -15.12
CA ASP A 227 -17.85 14.18 -16.50
C ASP A 227 -17.56 13.05 -17.50
N THR A 228 -17.39 13.41 -18.77
CA THR A 228 -17.10 12.45 -19.85
C THR A 228 -15.74 11.79 -19.75
N LEU A 229 -14.78 12.42 -19.05
CA LEU A 229 -13.40 11.92 -18.87
C LEU A 229 -13.22 11.20 -17.53
N GLU A 230 -13.91 11.67 -16.48
CA GLU A 230 -13.84 11.11 -15.13
C GLU A 230 -15.16 10.41 -14.76
N LYS A 231 -15.27 9.13 -15.11
CA LYS A 231 -16.44 8.28 -14.83
C LYS A 231 -16.07 6.82 -14.75
N ALA A 232 -16.92 6.06 -14.06
CA ALA A 232 -16.99 4.60 -14.18
C ALA A 232 -18.44 4.18 -14.33
N ASP A 233 -18.75 3.54 -15.43
CA ASP A 233 -20.00 2.83 -15.63
C ASP A 233 -19.82 1.38 -15.21
N LEU A 234 -20.81 0.81 -14.53
CA LEU A 234 -20.86 -0.63 -14.33
C LEU A 234 -21.18 -1.27 -15.71
N SER A 235 -20.19 -1.36 -16.57
CA SER A 235 -20.28 -2.25 -17.70
C SER A 235 -19.93 -3.63 -17.18
N SER A 236 -20.94 -4.47 -17.07
CA SER A 236 -20.89 -5.91 -16.84
C SER A 236 -19.88 -6.62 -17.73
#